data_97cc98e2d58e70ccddb827e6c782df16
#
_entry.id   97cc98e2d58e70ccddb827e6c782df16
#
_cell.length_a   1.000
_cell.length_b   1.000
_cell.length_c   1.000
_cell.angle_alpha   90.00
_cell.angle_beta   90.00
_cell.angle_gamma   90.00
#
_symmetry.space_group_name_H-M   'P 1'
#
loop_
_entity.id
_entity.type
_entity.pdbx_description
1 polymer ?
#
loop_
_entity_poly.entity_id
_entity_poly.type
_entity_poly.pdbx_seq_one_letter_code
_entity_poly.pdbx_strand_id
1 'polypeptide(L)'
;MKNTRLLVVDDNRSLVEMLKEYFSDHADIKIIHEAYDGSEAIRILDAHHEEIDLVLLDLIMPNKDGISVLEHMHDKNIMKKTIILTSYNAQEMVRRVSELGANYFMLKPFELKDLEKRINEVILGSKQFGEGIDLYHNNLQVNITKILHELGVPSHIKGYQYIREGITIVYGRPEIIGGITKELYPEIAKKFNTTVSRVERAIRHAIEVS
;
A
#
# COMPACT_ATOMS: atom_id res chain seq x y z
N MET A 1 25.36 12.12 -11.02
CA MET A 1 24.20 11.25 -11.26
C MET A 1 23.00 12.15 -11.53
N LYS A 2 22.05 11.76 -12.38
CA LYS A 2 20.87 12.59 -12.67
C LYS A 2 19.90 12.48 -11.46
N ASN A 3 19.53 13.59 -10.84
CA ASN A 3 18.59 13.59 -9.73
C ASN A 3 17.22 13.07 -10.18
N THR A 4 16.62 12.19 -9.41
CA THR A 4 15.24 11.73 -9.60
C THR A 4 14.27 12.84 -9.18
N ARG A 5 13.46 13.32 -10.11
CA ARG A 5 12.53 14.43 -9.92
C ARG A 5 11.13 13.90 -9.66
N LEU A 6 10.58 14.21 -8.51
CA LEU A 6 9.30 13.70 -8.04
C LEU A 6 8.18 14.76 -8.20
N LEU A 7 7.00 14.29 -8.62
CA LEU A 7 5.71 14.91 -8.33
C LEU A 7 5.07 14.14 -7.16
N VAL A 8 4.69 14.85 -6.10
CA VAL A 8 3.93 14.28 -4.98
C VAL A 8 2.49 14.74 -5.08
N VAL A 9 1.56 13.78 -5.04
CA VAL A 9 0.12 14.02 -5.17
C VAL A 9 -0.60 13.37 -3.99
N ASP A 10 -1.02 14.17 -3.00
CA ASP A 10 -1.63 13.70 -1.76
C ASP A 10 -2.40 14.85 -1.09
N ASP A 11 -3.64 14.65 -0.66
CA ASP A 11 -4.44 15.67 0.00
C ASP A 11 -3.99 15.92 1.45
N ASN A 12 -3.22 15.00 2.02
CA ASN A 12 -2.62 15.13 3.35
C ASN A 12 -1.39 16.05 3.29
N ARG A 13 -1.61 17.35 3.51
CA ARG A 13 -0.54 18.37 3.51
C ARG A 13 0.60 18.05 4.48
N SER A 14 0.30 17.47 5.65
CA SER A 14 1.32 17.11 6.62
C SER A 14 2.25 16.01 6.09
N LEU A 15 1.72 15.05 5.35
CA LEU A 15 2.53 14.02 4.69
C LEU A 15 3.42 14.63 3.59
N VAL A 16 2.86 15.52 2.76
CA VAL A 16 3.62 16.22 1.71
C VAL A 16 4.76 17.02 2.30
N GLU A 17 4.51 17.80 3.36
CA GLU A 17 5.56 18.58 4.04
C GLU A 17 6.63 17.68 4.68
N MET A 18 6.24 16.56 5.31
CA MET A 18 7.18 15.58 5.86
C MET A 18 8.06 14.95 4.76
N LEU A 19 7.50 14.65 3.60
CA LEU A 19 8.26 14.15 2.45
C LEU A 19 9.23 15.22 1.91
N LYS A 20 8.79 16.48 1.82
CA LYS A 20 9.64 17.60 1.39
C LYS A 20 10.82 17.78 2.35
N GLU A 21 10.59 17.78 3.65
CA GLU A 21 11.63 17.88 4.67
C GLU A 21 12.63 16.72 4.56
N TYR A 22 12.11 15.49 4.43
CA TYR A 22 12.96 14.30 4.33
C TYR A 22 13.86 14.32 3.09
N PHE A 23 13.36 14.76 1.95
CA PHE A 23 14.10 14.80 0.69
C PHE A 23 14.78 16.15 0.42
N SER A 24 14.71 17.15 1.32
CA SER A 24 15.30 18.48 1.12
C SER A 24 16.80 18.42 0.84
N ASP A 25 17.53 17.68 1.64
CA ASP A 25 18.98 17.52 1.56
C ASP A 25 19.42 16.22 0.88
N HIS A 26 18.46 15.47 0.30
CA HIS A 26 18.78 14.21 -0.36
C HIS A 26 19.60 14.47 -1.64
N ALA A 27 20.68 13.69 -1.82
CA ALA A 27 21.62 13.91 -2.93
C ALA A 27 21.03 13.63 -4.30
N ASP A 28 20.16 12.57 -4.41
CA ASP A 28 19.72 12.00 -5.68
C ASP A 28 18.21 12.09 -5.92
N ILE A 29 17.41 12.55 -4.94
CA ILE A 29 15.95 12.64 -5.04
C ILE A 29 15.51 14.06 -4.70
N LYS A 30 14.69 14.66 -5.56
CA LYS A 30 14.13 16.01 -5.35
C LYS A 30 12.64 16.04 -5.65
N ILE A 31 11.83 16.57 -4.75
CA ILE A 31 10.43 16.90 -5.02
C ILE A 31 10.43 18.24 -5.74
N ILE A 32 9.96 18.24 -7.00
CA ILE A 32 9.93 19.44 -7.84
C ILE A 32 8.53 20.01 -8.00
N HIS A 33 7.50 19.18 -7.81
CA HIS A 33 6.09 19.57 -7.85
C HIS A 33 5.30 18.86 -6.76
N GLU A 34 4.26 19.53 -6.28
CA GLU A 34 3.28 19.02 -5.34
C GLU A 34 1.87 19.34 -5.82
N ALA A 35 0.92 18.42 -5.57
CA ALA A 35 -0.49 18.60 -5.84
C ALA A 35 -1.31 18.02 -4.68
N TYR A 36 -2.42 18.65 -4.38
CA TYR A 36 -3.28 18.28 -3.24
C TYR A 36 -4.64 17.70 -3.68
N ASP A 37 -4.83 17.55 -4.98
CA ASP A 37 -5.94 16.81 -5.60
C ASP A 37 -5.58 16.37 -7.02
N GLY A 38 -6.41 15.47 -7.58
CA GLY A 38 -6.17 14.94 -8.91
C GLY A 38 -6.31 15.96 -10.04
N SER A 39 -7.10 17.04 -9.85
CA SER A 39 -7.24 18.09 -10.86
C SER A 39 -5.98 18.95 -10.96
N GLU A 40 -5.35 19.23 -9.82
CA GLU A 40 -4.08 19.93 -9.76
C GLU A 40 -2.95 19.07 -10.35
N ALA A 41 -2.93 17.77 -9.98
CA ALA A 41 -1.96 16.81 -10.52
C ALA A 41 -2.02 16.72 -12.05
N ILE A 42 -3.23 16.65 -12.62
CA ILE A 42 -3.44 16.63 -14.08
C ILE A 42 -2.88 17.89 -14.73
N ARG A 43 -3.15 19.08 -14.18
CA ARG A 43 -2.61 20.34 -14.71
C ARG A 43 -1.09 20.38 -14.71
N ILE A 44 -0.47 19.89 -13.63
CA ILE A 44 0.99 19.81 -13.52
C ILE A 44 1.56 18.80 -14.53
N LEU A 45 0.93 17.64 -14.67
CA LEU A 45 1.33 16.64 -15.65
C LEU A 45 1.22 17.16 -17.09
N ASP A 46 0.14 17.83 -17.45
CA ASP A 46 -0.04 18.41 -18.79
C ASP A 46 1.03 19.46 -19.11
N ALA A 47 1.46 20.25 -18.12
CA ALA A 47 2.41 21.34 -18.32
C ALA A 47 3.88 20.90 -18.16
N HIS A 48 4.18 19.94 -17.27
CA HIS A 48 5.53 19.70 -16.77
C HIS A 48 5.94 18.22 -16.77
N HIS A 49 5.18 17.31 -17.39
CA HIS A 49 5.52 15.86 -17.33
C HIS A 49 6.95 15.55 -17.81
N GLU A 50 7.53 16.32 -18.74
CA GLU A 50 8.92 16.09 -19.20
C GLU A 50 9.96 16.31 -18.10
N GLU A 51 9.64 17.11 -17.09
CA GLU A 51 10.52 17.40 -15.96
C GLU A 51 10.40 16.35 -14.85
N ILE A 52 9.32 15.54 -14.84
CA ILE A 52 9.01 14.59 -13.81
C ILE A 52 9.54 13.21 -14.20
N ASP A 53 10.26 12.56 -13.30
CA ASP A 53 10.77 11.20 -13.50
C ASP A 53 9.88 10.16 -12.81
N LEU A 54 9.25 10.51 -11.66
CA LEU A 54 8.37 9.62 -10.91
C LEU A 54 7.25 10.40 -10.20
N VAL A 55 6.06 9.80 -10.16
CA VAL A 55 4.87 10.31 -9.45
C VAL A 55 4.62 9.47 -8.21
N LEU A 56 4.54 10.10 -7.03
CA LEU A 56 3.97 9.52 -5.82
C LEU A 56 2.50 9.94 -5.78
N LEU A 57 1.57 9.00 -5.78
CA LEU A 57 0.15 9.27 -6.01
C LEU A 57 -0.73 8.59 -4.98
N ASP A 58 -1.49 9.39 -4.22
CA ASP A 58 -2.61 8.84 -3.45
C ASP A 58 -3.81 8.56 -4.36
N LEU A 59 -4.56 7.51 -4.02
CA LEU A 59 -5.78 7.16 -4.74
C LEU A 59 -7.01 7.90 -4.23
N ILE A 60 -7.05 8.22 -2.93
CA ILE A 60 -8.23 8.81 -2.31
C ILE A 60 -7.97 10.28 -2.02
N MET A 61 -8.48 11.13 -2.89
CA MET A 61 -8.35 12.58 -2.80
C MET A 61 -9.67 13.27 -3.20
N PRO A 62 -9.90 14.50 -2.74
CA PRO A 62 -11.05 15.29 -3.18
C PRO A 62 -10.96 15.69 -4.66
N ASN A 63 -12.09 16.14 -5.22
CA ASN A 63 -12.27 16.59 -6.60
C ASN A 63 -12.06 15.48 -7.64
N LYS A 64 -10.81 15.11 -7.93
CA LYS A 64 -10.46 13.96 -8.76
C LYS A 64 -9.56 13.02 -7.98
N ASP A 65 -9.87 11.74 -8.05
CA ASP A 65 -9.12 10.67 -7.40
C ASP A 65 -7.84 10.29 -8.18
N GLY A 66 -6.98 9.48 -7.57
CA GLY A 66 -5.74 9.05 -8.21
C GLY A 66 -5.94 8.14 -9.40
N ILE A 67 -7.08 7.41 -9.50
CA ILE A 67 -7.41 6.61 -10.69
C ILE A 67 -7.64 7.53 -11.88
N SER A 68 -8.38 8.61 -11.70
CA SER A 68 -8.60 9.61 -12.76
C SER A 68 -7.29 10.22 -13.25
N VAL A 69 -6.30 10.39 -12.37
CA VAL A 69 -4.94 10.85 -12.76
C VAL A 69 -4.24 9.80 -13.61
N LEU A 70 -4.27 8.51 -13.21
CA LEU A 70 -3.68 7.42 -13.99
C LEU A 70 -4.35 7.24 -15.35
N GLU A 71 -5.69 7.31 -15.41
CA GLU A 71 -6.44 7.24 -16.66
C GLU A 71 -6.05 8.39 -17.59
N HIS A 72 -5.95 9.62 -17.06
CA HIS A 72 -5.48 10.76 -17.83
C HIS A 72 -4.05 10.56 -18.37
N MET A 73 -3.13 10.07 -17.54
CA MET A 73 -1.76 9.76 -17.97
C MET A 73 -1.77 8.70 -19.10
N HIS A 74 -2.57 7.65 -18.94
CA HIS A 74 -2.72 6.59 -19.94
C HIS A 74 -3.26 7.15 -21.28
N ASP A 75 -4.36 7.92 -21.24
CA ASP A 75 -5.02 8.48 -22.42
C ASP A 75 -4.14 9.50 -23.16
N LYS A 76 -3.33 10.25 -22.41
CA LYS A 76 -2.36 11.21 -22.96
C LYS A 76 -1.00 10.60 -23.30
N ASN A 77 -0.84 9.30 -23.09
CA ASN A 77 0.43 8.59 -23.30
C ASN A 77 1.60 9.19 -22.50
N ILE A 78 1.30 9.70 -21.28
CA ILE A 78 2.30 10.24 -20.35
C ILE A 78 2.92 9.07 -19.58
N MET A 79 4.05 8.57 -20.08
CA MET A 79 4.75 7.39 -19.56
C MET A 79 5.69 7.78 -18.42
N LYS A 80 5.18 7.90 -17.19
CA LYS A 80 5.99 8.19 -16.00
C LYS A 80 5.96 7.04 -15.02
N LYS A 81 7.07 6.83 -14.30
CA LYS A 81 7.08 5.90 -13.17
C LYS A 81 6.11 6.39 -12.11
N THR A 82 5.29 5.48 -11.57
CA THR A 82 4.28 5.83 -10.58
C THR A 82 4.29 4.85 -9.43
N ILE A 83 4.40 5.39 -8.21
CA ILE A 83 4.22 4.66 -6.94
C ILE A 83 2.90 5.13 -6.32
N ILE A 84 2.00 4.20 -6.11
CA ILE A 84 0.75 4.46 -5.41
C ILE A 84 0.99 4.45 -3.91
N LEU A 85 0.55 5.51 -3.21
CA LEU A 85 0.59 5.63 -1.75
C LEU A 85 -0.85 5.79 -1.26
N THR A 86 -1.43 4.78 -0.62
CA THR A 86 -2.84 4.88 -0.20
C THR A 86 -3.13 4.12 1.09
N SER A 87 -4.16 4.56 1.83
CA SER A 87 -4.70 3.83 2.98
C SER A 87 -5.70 2.75 2.55
N TYR A 88 -6.16 2.79 1.30
CA TYR A 88 -7.20 1.88 0.79
C TYR A 88 -6.60 0.72 0.01
N ASN A 89 -7.14 -0.48 0.26
CA ASN A 89 -6.57 -1.71 -0.19
C ASN A 89 -7.64 -2.74 -0.57
N ALA A 90 -8.23 -2.59 -1.73
CA ALA A 90 -9.02 -3.63 -2.37
C ALA A 90 -8.20 -4.28 -3.50
N GLN A 91 -8.26 -5.62 -3.61
CA GLN A 91 -7.55 -6.35 -4.69
C GLN A 91 -7.92 -5.84 -6.09
N GLU A 92 -9.18 -5.49 -6.28
CA GLU A 92 -9.67 -4.93 -7.54
C GLU A 92 -9.00 -3.60 -7.87
N MET A 93 -8.77 -2.75 -6.86
CA MET A 93 -8.08 -1.47 -7.00
C MET A 93 -6.62 -1.68 -7.40
N VAL A 94 -5.92 -2.58 -6.73
CA VAL A 94 -4.52 -2.92 -7.05
C VAL A 94 -4.40 -3.41 -8.49
N ARG A 95 -5.33 -4.28 -8.94
CA ARG A 95 -5.36 -4.75 -10.32
C ARG A 95 -5.55 -3.59 -11.30
N ARG A 96 -6.55 -2.72 -11.05
CA ARG A 96 -6.85 -1.59 -11.93
C ARG A 96 -5.68 -0.61 -12.05
N VAL A 97 -5.05 -0.21 -10.95
CA VAL A 97 -3.89 0.70 -11.02
C VAL A 97 -2.69 0.06 -11.73
N SER A 98 -2.54 -1.27 -11.64
CA SER A 98 -1.54 -2.02 -12.40
C SER A 98 -1.81 -1.99 -13.90
N GLU A 99 -3.05 -2.23 -14.31
CA GLU A 99 -3.49 -2.16 -15.72
C GLU A 99 -3.29 -0.76 -16.30
N LEU A 100 -3.41 0.29 -15.48
CA LEU A 100 -3.16 1.68 -15.85
C LEU A 100 -1.67 2.09 -15.81
N GLY A 101 -0.77 1.13 -15.56
CA GLY A 101 0.67 1.34 -15.68
C GLY A 101 1.38 1.81 -14.41
N ALA A 102 0.76 1.76 -13.23
CA ALA A 102 1.46 1.99 -11.98
C ALA A 102 2.61 0.98 -11.81
N ASN A 103 3.74 1.40 -11.26
CA ASN A 103 4.94 0.56 -11.12
C ASN A 103 5.06 -0.09 -9.74
N TYR A 104 4.48 0.53 -8.73
CA TYR A 104 4.51 0.02 -7.36
C TYR A 104 3.30 0.50 -6.56
N PHE A 105 2.96 -0.24 -5.51
CA PHE A 105 1.86 0.08 -4.61
C PHE A 105 2.35 -0.04 -3.15
N MET A 106 2.15 0.99 -2.35
CA MET A 106 2.54 1.04 -0.94
C MET A 106 1.39 1.50 -0.08
N LEU A 107 1.14 0.78 1.01
CA LEU A 107 0.11 1.14 1.97
C LEU A 107 0.61 2.17 2.99
N LYS A 108 -0.22 3.14 3.30
CA LYS A 108 -0.09 4.00 4.47
C LYS A 108 -0.60 3.27 5.74
N PRO A 109 0.09 3.39 6.88
CA PRO A 109 1.35 4.13 7.11
C PRO A 109 2.59 3.36 6.64
N PHE A 110 3.64 4.08 6.23
CA PHE A 110 4.92 3.54 5.80
C PHE A 110 6.10 4.31 6.41
N GLU A 111 7.27 3.68 6.46
CA GLU A 111 8.51 4.33 6.84
C GLU A 111 9.11 5.10 5.65
N LEU A 112 9.64 6.32 5.87
CA LEU A 112 10.23 7.14 4.79
C LEU A 112 11.43 6.45 4.11
N LYS A 113 12.23 5.70 4.87
CA LYS A 113 13.33 4.89 4.34
C LYS A 113 12.86 3.78 3.41
N ASP A 114 11.70 3.17 3.69
CA ASP A 114 11.13 2.15 2.82
C ASP A 114 10.63 2.78 1.51
N LEU A 115 10.00 3.96 1.58
CA LEU A 115 9.60 4.71 0.40
C LEU A 115 10.81 5.10 -0.47
N GLU A 116 11.88 5.65 0.13
CA GLU A 116 13.13 5.98 -0.55
C GLU A 116 13.72 4.76 -1.28
N LYS A 117 13.78 3.62 -0.61
CA LYS A 117 14.23 2.37 -1.21
C LYS A 117 13.38 1.99 -2.42
N ARG A 118 12.04 2.14 -2.35
CA ARG A 118 11.13 1.82 -3.47
C ARG A 118 11.28 2.80 -4.62
N ILE A 119 11.45 4.08 -4.36
CA ILE A 119 11.74 5.07 -5.41
C ILE A 119 12.97 4.64 -6.19
N ASN A 120 14.06 4.30 -5.51
CA ASN A 120 15.29 3.85 -6.14
C ASN A 120 15.11 2.56 -6.96
N GLU A 121 14.41 1.55 -6.42
CA GLU A 121 14.12 0.29 -7.12
C GLU A 121 13.29 0.52 -8.40
N VAL A 122 12.26 1.36 -8.34
CA VAL A 122 11.38 1.68 -9.47
C VAL A 122 12.12 2.47 -10.56
N ILE A 123 12.97 3.42 -10.18
CA ILE A 123 13.76 4.22 -11.12
C ILE A 123 14.82 3.36 -11.83
N LEU A 124 15.47 2.46 -11.09
CA LEU A 124 16.48 1.54 -11.66
C LEU A 124 15.85 0.41 -12.51
N GLY A 125 14.53 0.31 -12.55
CA GLY A 125 13.85 -0.73 -13.33
C GLY A 125 14.02 -2.15 -12.75
N SER A 126 14.44 -2.27 -11.49
CA SER A 126 14.83 -3.55 -10.88
C SER A 126 13.65 -4.47 -10.59
N LYS A 127 12.40 -3.98 -10.62
CA LYS A 127 11.19 -4.78 -10.34
C LYS A 127 9.99 -4.27 -11.13
N GLN A 128 9.25 -5.21 -11.75
CA GLN A 128 7.96 -4.96 -12.37
C GLN A 128 6.81 -5.21 -11.38
N PHE A 129 5.64 -4.63 -11.64
CA PHE A 129 4.44 -4.65 -10.77
C PHE A 129 3.99 -6.07 -10.33
N GLY A 130 4.29 -7.13 -11.08
CA GLY A 130 3.97 -8.51 -10.72
C GLY A 130 4.66 -9.03 -9.46
N GLU A 131 5.83 -8.47 -9.09
CA GLU A 131 6.53 -8.76 -7.83
C GLU A 131 6.01 -7.89 -6.66
N GLY A 132 5.27 -6.81 -6.95
CA GLY A 132 4.65 -5.93 -5.95
C GLY A 132 3.46 -6.57 -5.24
N ILE A 133 2.78 -7.54 -5.85
CA ILE A 133 1.69 -8.29 -5.22
C ILE A 133 2.25 -9.18 -4.09
N ASP A 134 3.42 -9.77 -4.27
CA ASP A 134 4.10 -10.52 -3.21
C ASP A 134 4.61 -9.62 -2.08
N LEU A 135 5.10 -8.41 -2.42
CA LEU A 135 5.50 -7.39 -1.44
C LEU A 135 4.30 -6.80 -0.69
N TYR A 136 3.14 -6.75 -1.33
CA TYR A 136 1.89 -6.38 -0.73
C TYR A 136 1.48 -7.36 0.38
N HIS A 137 1.51 -8.66 0.12
CA HIS A 137 1.29 -9.68 1.12
C HIS A 137 2.34 -9.63 2.23
N ASN A 138 3.60 -9.38 1.90
CA ASN A 138 4.66 -9.22 2.88
C ASN A 138 4.48 -7.96 3.76
N ASN A 139 4.12 -6.80 3.18
CA ASN A 139 3.84 -5.59 3.95
C ASN A 139 2.61 -5.76 4.85
N LEU A 140 1.53 -6.39 4.36
CA LEU A 140 0.36 -6.70 5.16
C LEU A 140 0.74 -7.61 6.33
N GLN A 141 1.49 -8.67 6.10
CA GLN A 141 1.94 -9.60 7.15
C GLN A 141 2.83 -8.90 8.18
N VAL A 142 3.72 -8.00 7.75
CA VAL A 142 4.57 -7.19 8.64
C VAL A 142 3.71 -6.25 9.50
N ASN A 143 2.75 -5.55 8.89
CA ASN A 143 1.86 -4.64 9.61
C ASN A 143 0.95 -5.38 10.60
N ILE A 144 0.36 -6.51 10.21
CA ILE A 144 -0.41 -7.37 11.13
C ILE A 144 0.48 -7.81 12.30
N THR A 145 1.71 -8.21 12.02
CA THR A 145 2.67 -8.63 13.05
C THR A 145 2.97 -7.50 14.04
N LYS A 146 3.23 -6.27 13.55
CA LYS A 146 3.43 -5.08 14.39
C LYS A 146 2.22 -4.82 15.31
N ILE A 147 1.02 -4.77 14.73
CA ILE A 147 -0.23 -4.52 15.48
C ILE A 147 -0.46 -5.59 16.54
N LEU A 148 -0.30 -6.87 16.20
CA LEU A 148 -0.48 -7.96 17.16
C LEU A 148 0.55 -7.91 18.30
N HIS A 149 1.77 -7.47 18.00
CA HIS A 149 2.82 -7.26 19.02
C HIS A 149 2.48 -6.07 19.94
N GLU A 150 2.00 -4.95 19.38
CA GLU A 150 1.55 -3.78 20.15
C GLU A 150 0.35 -4.11 21.05
N LEU A 151 -0.55 -4.99 20.60
CA LEU A 151 -1.66 -5.51 21.39
C LEU A 151 -1.24 -6.55 22.43
N GLY A 152 0.04 -6.91 22.50
CA GLY A 152 0.56 -7.87 23.47
C GLY A 152 0.26 -9.34 23.14
N VAL A 153 -0.23 -9.67 21.94
CA VAL A 153 -0.55 -11.06 21.56
C VAL A 153 0.74 -11.88 21.44
N PRO A 154 0.94 -12.95 22.24
CA PRO A 154 2.18 -13.72 22.21
C PRO A 154 2.39 -14.45 20.88
N SER A 155 3.52 -14.22 20.22
CA SER A 155 3.81 -14.76 18.88
C SER A 155 4.01 -16.27 18.81
N HIS A 156 4.32 -16.91 19.95
CA HIS A 156 4.62 -18.35 20.03
C HIS A 156 3.38 -19.25 20.15
N ILE A 157 2.18 -18.67 20.34
CA ILE A 157 0.94 -19.45 20.48
C ILE A 157 0.22 -19.63 19.14
N LYS A 158 -0.51 -20.76 18.98
CA LYS A 158 -1.24 -21.06 17.75
C LYS A 158 -2.30 -19.99 17.42
N GLY A 159 -2.91 -19.41 18.42
CA GLY A 159 -3.90 -18.34 18.26
C GLY A 159 -3.37 -17.15 17.51
N TYR A 160 -2.11 -16.76 17.73
CA TYR A 160 -1.43 -15.70 16.98
C TYR A 160 -1.43 -15.98 15.47
N GLN A 161 -1.06 -17.19 15.06
CA GLN A 161 -1.03 -17.57 13.65
C GLN A 161 -2.43 -17.57 13.03
N TYR A 162 -3.45 -18.00 13.78
CA TYR A 162 -4.84 -18.02 13.32
C TYR A 162 -5.43 -16.61 13.21
N ILE A 163 -5.12 -15.72 14.17
CA ILE A 163 -5.53 -14.31 14.10
C ILE A 163 -4.88 -13.65 12.88
N ARG A 164 -3.57 -13.81 12.69
CA ARG A 164 -2.86 -13.25 11.54
C ARG A 164 -3.46 -13.70 10.21
N GLU A 165 -3.75 -14.99 10.08
CA GLU A 165 -4.41 -15.54 8.89
C GLU A 165 -5.83 -14.99 8.72
N GLY A 166 -6.61 -14.98 9.81
CA GLY A 166 -7.97 -14.44 9.81
C GLY A 166 -8.02 -12.99 9.34
N ILE A 167 -7.12 -12.14 9.85
CA ILE A 167 -6.99 -10.74 9.39
C ILE A 167 -6.66 -10.70 7.90
N THR A 168 -5.74 -11.55 7.42
CA THR A 168 -5.37 -11.60 6.00
C THR A 168 -6.56 -11.98 5.11
N ILE A 169 -7.38 -12.96 5.51
CA ILE A 169 -8.58 -13.38 4.78
C ILE A 169 -9.62 -12.28 4.77
N VAL A 170 -9.93 -11.68 5.93
CA VAL A 170 -10.90 -10.59 6.08
C VAL A 170 -10.46 -9.37 5.26
N TYR A 171 -9.18 -9.09 5.24
CA TYR A 171 -8.63 -7.97 4.48
C TYR A 171 -8.83 -8.13 2.97
N GLY A 172 -8.67 -9.36 2.44
CA GLY A 172 -8.95 -9.67 1.03
C GLY A 172 -10.44 -9.83 0.69
N ARG A 173 -11.29 -10.16 1.70
CA ARG A 173 -12.73 -10.40 1.55
C ARG A 173 -13.48 -9.89 2.79
N PRO A 174 -13.73 -8.55 2.88
CA PRO A 174 -14.34 -7.94 4.07
C PRO A 174 -15.74 -8.50 4.40
N GLU A 175 -16.46 -8.96 3.41
CA GLU A 175 -17.80 -9.56 3.55
C GLU A 175 -17.82 -10.81 4.45
N ILE A 176 -16.69 -11.51 4.58
CA ILE A 176 -16.57 -12.74 5.40
C ILE A 176 -16.73 -12.46 6.92
N ILE A 177 -16.62 -11.19 7.35
CA ILE A 177 -16.87 -10.78 8.74
C ILE A 177 -18.30 -11.16 9.18
N GLY A 178 -19.27 -11.11 8.28
CA GLY A 178 -20.65 -11.54 8.55
C GLY A 178 -20.79 -13.03 8.84
N GLY A 179 -19.78 -13.85 8.51
CA GLY A 179 -19.81 -15.31 8.61
C GLY A 179 -18.63 -15.91 9.39
N ILE A 180 -18.13 -15.27 10.44
CA ILE A 180 -16.89 -15.68 11.16
C ILE A 180 -16.89 -17.19 11.49
N THR A 181 -17.94 -17.69 12.12
CA THR A 181 -18.01 -19.11 12.55
C THR A 181 -18.30 -20.06 11.37
N LYS A 182 -19.04 -19.58 10.37
CA LYS A 182 -19.51 -20.43 9.25
C LYS A 182 -18.55 -20.45 8.06
N GLU A 183 -17.73 -19.41 7.90
CA GLU A 183 -16.87 -19.22 6.73
C GLU A 183 -15.41 -19.01 7.14
N LEU A 184 -15.10 -18.02 7.98
CA LEU A 184 -13.72 -17.65 8.31
C LEU A 184 -13.01 -18.75 9.10
N TYR A 185 -13.58 -19.25 10.18
CA TYR A 185 -12.95 -20.30 11.00
C TYR A 185 -12.78 -21.62 10.25
N PRO A 186 -13.73 -22.10 9.43
CA PRO A 186 -13.52 -23.28 8.57
C PRO A 186 -12.38 -23.09 7.57
N GLU A 187 -12.23 -21.91 6.99
CA GLU A 187 -11.14 -21.64 6.05
C GLU A 187 -9.77 -21.65 6.74
N ILE A 188 -9.65 -21.01 7.90
CA ILE A 188 -8.45 -21.10 8.74
C ILE A 188 -8.17 -22.55 9.14
N ALA A 189 -9.19 -23.29 9.58
CA ALA A 189 -9.06 -24.68 9.98
C ALA A 189 -8.53 -25.58 8.84
N LYS A 190 -9.02 -25.37 7.62
CA LYS A 190 -8.55 -26.06 6.41
C LYS A 190 -7.08 -25.75 6.13
N LYS A 191 -6.69 -24.49 6.17
CA LYS A 191 -5.30 -24.06 5.89
C LYS A 191 -4.30 -24.65 6.88
N PHE A 192 -4.66 -24.71 8.15
CA PHE A 192 -3.77 -25.21 9.21
C PHE A 192 -4.00 -26.69 9.56
N ASN A 193 -4.77 -27.42 8.77
CA ASN A 193 -5.11 -28.84 8.98
C ASN A 193 -5.58 -29.13 10.41
N THR A 194 -6.56 -28.37 10.87
CA THR A 194 -7.13 -28.45 12.23
C THR A 194 -8.66 -28.38 12.21
N THR A 195 -9.29 -28.29 13.36
CA THR A 195 -10.75 -28.20 13.48
C THR A 195 -11.20 -26.78 13.83
N VAL A 196 -12.42 -26.42 13.41
CA VAL A 196 -13.05 -25.11 13.70
C VAL A 196 -13.02 -24.80 15.20
N SER A 197 -13.38 -25.77 16.03
CA SER A 197 -13.40 -25.58 17.50
C SER A 197 -12.01 -25.32 18.08
N ARG A 198 -10.95 -25.88 17.49
CA ARG A 198 -9.57 -25.59 17.90
C ARG A 198 -9.13 -24.20 17.47
N VAL A 199 -9.53 -23.75 16.29
CA VAL A 199 -9.28 -22.38 15.81
C VAL A 199 -9.93 -21.38 16.75
N GLU A 200 -11.23 -21.53 17.00
CA GLU A 200 -12.00 -20.65 17.90
C GLU A 200 -11.36 -20.58 19.29
N ARG A 201 -11.09 -21.71 19.92
CA ARG A 201 -10.46 -21.77 21.24
C ARG A 201 -9.11 -21.10 21.28
N ALA A 202 -8.27 -21.31 20.26
CA ALA A 202 -6.92 -20.76 20.20
C ALA A 202 -6.96 -19.23 20.00
N ILE A 203 -7.87 -18.71 19.16
CA ILE A 203 -8.07 -17.27 18.96
C ILE A 203 -8.55 -16.64 20.26
N ARG A 204 -9.58 -17.21 20.91
CA ARG A 204 -10.10 -16.71 22.19
C ARG A 204 -9.00 -16.65 23.25
N HIS A 205 -8.24 -17.74 23.41
CA HIS A 205 -7.11 -17.77 24.33
C HIS A 205 -6.06 -16.70 24.03
N ALA A 206 -5.74 -16.49 22.75
CA ALA A 206 -4.77 -15.47 22.35
C ALA A 206 -5.22 -14.04 22.71
N ILE A 207 -6.52 -13.76 22.63
CA ILE A 207 -7.11 -12.47 23.03
C ILE A 207 -7.16 -12.32 24.56
N GLU A 208 -7.40 -13.41 25.30
CA GLU A 208 -7.46 -13.39 26.77
C GLU A 208 -6.11 -13.16 27.44
N VAL A 209 -5.01 -13.49 26.76
CA VAL A 209 -3.62 -13.36 27.29
C VAL A 209 -2.84 -12.19 26.70
N SER A 210 -3.52 -11.33 25.88
CA SER A 210 -2.95 -10.13 25.27
C SER A 210 -3.00 -8.90 26.18
#